data_8f51260203126e076a46ffe6e57a3056
#
_entry.id   8f51260203126e076a46ffe6e57a3056
#
_cell.length_a   1.000
_cell.length_b   1.000
_cell.length_c   1.000
_cell.angle_alpha   90.00
_cell.angle_beta   90.00
_cell.angle_gamma   90.00
#
_symmetry.space_group_name_H-M   'P 1'
#
loop_
_entity.id
_entity.type
_entity.pdbx_description
1 polymer ?
#
loop_
_entity_poly.entity_id
_entity_poly.type
_entity_poly.pdbx_seq_one_letter_code
_entity_poly.pdbx_strand_id
1 'polypeptide(L)'
;LDPEFITIMNRTKDLLASVFETENEFTIPISGTGSAGMETALVNFIEPGDRVLVCVNGLFGTRMADIVERCGGELEVIEGEWGKIIEPDAVERLFGRGLRR
;
A
#
# COMPACT_ATOMS: atom_id res chain seq x y z
N LEU A 1 -6.55 10.38 27.72
CA LEU A 1 -5.28 10.30 26.96
C LEU A 1 -4.23 11.15 27.65
N ASP A 2 -3.07 10.57 27.90
CA ASP A 2 -1.94 11.23 28.55
C ASP A 2 -1.36 12.32 27.63
N PRO A 3 -1.20 13.58 28.10
CA PRO A 3 -0.65 14.67 27.27
C PRO A 3 0.76 14.41 26.76
N GLU A 4 1.59 13.71 27.55
CA GLU A 4 2.94 13.34 27.16
C GLU A 4 2.92 12.33 25.99
N PHE A 5 2.04 11.33 26.06
CA PHE A 5 1.84 10.38 24.98
C PHE A 5 1.36 11.06 23.69
N ILE A 6 0.42 12.00 23.78
CA ILE A 6 -0.05 12.79 22.63
C ILE A 6 1.10 13.55 21.98
N THR A 7 1.98 14.13 22.80
CA THR A 7 3.17 14.85 22.32
C THR A 7 4.12 13.92 21.56
N ILE A 8 4.37 12.70 22.09
CA ILE A 8 5.20 11.68 21.45
C ILE A 8 4.57 11.25 20.11
N MET A 9 3.27 11.00 20.10
CA MET A 9 2.55 10.61 18.87
C MET A 9 2.60 11.68 17.79
N ASN A 10 2.36 12.93 18.14
CA ASN A 10 2.43 14.03 17.18
C ASN A 10 3.84 14.18 16.60
N ARG A 11 4.87 14.15 17.44
CA ARG A 11 6.25 14.16 16.97
C ARG A 11 6.58 12.98 16.05
N THR A 12 6.07 11.80 16.36
CA THR A 12 6.25 10.61 15.50
C THR A 12 5.59 10.80 14.13
N LYS A 13 4.40 11.37 14.09
CA LYS A 13 3.71 11.71 12.83
C LYS A 13 4.51 12.69 11.99
N ASP A 14 5.03 13.76 12.60
CA ASP A 14 5.83 14.77 11.92
C ASP A 14 7.13 14.18 11.34
N LEU A 15 7.79 13.30 12.10
CA LEU A 15 8.98 12.59 11.64
C LEU A 15 8.67 11.63 10.48
N LEU A 16 7.55 10.90 10.54
CA LEU A 16 7.10 10.03 9.45
C LEU A 16 6.78 10.85 8.19
N ALA A 17 6.06 11.96 8.33
CA ALA A 17 5.79 12.85 7.20
C ALA A 17 7.08 13.35 6.54
N SER A 18 8.10 13.67 7.34
CA SER A 18 9.42 14.06 6.84
C SER A 18 10.14 12.93 6.10
N VAL A 19 10.07 11.68 6.61
CA VAL A 19 10.67 10.50 5.96
C VAL A 19 10.01 10.19 4.63
N PHE A 20 8.67 10.33 4.55
CA PHE A 20 7.90 10.11 3.31
C PHE A 20 7.87 11.34 2.40
N GLU A 21 8.52 12.44 2.78
CA GLU A 21 8.52 13.70 2.03
C GLU A 21 7.09 14.13 1.63
N THR A 22 6.14 14.04 2.57
CA THR A 22 4.72 14.32 2.33
C THR A 22 4.23 15.51 3.16
N GLU A 23 3.35 16.33 2.55
CA GLU A 23 2.60 17.40 3.20
C GLU A 23 1.19 16.95 3.63
N ASN A 24 0.86 15.67 3.45
CA ASN A 24 -0.45 15.14 3.82
C ASN A 24 -0.66 15.24 5.34
N GLU A 25 -1.76 15.86 5.74
CA GLU A 25 -2.13 16.00 7.15
C GLU A 25 -2.38 14.65 7.83
N PHE A 26 -2.88 13.67 7.05
CA PHE A 26 -3.17 12.33 7.54
C PHE A 26 -1.96 11.38 7.35
N THR A 27 -1.00 11.52 8.25
CA THR A 27 0.16 10.62 8.34
C THR A 27 0.18 10.01 9.74
N ILE A 28 -0.09 8.71 9.86
CA ILE A 28 -0.22 8.03 11.17
C ILE A 28 0.49 6.68 11.18
N PRO A 29 1.07 6.27 12.32
CA PRO A 29 1.48 4.90 12.54
C PRO A 29 0.26 4.02 12.84
N ILE A 30 0.20 2.85 12.22
CA ILE A 30 -0.85 1.85 12.52
C ILE A 30 -0.36 0.93 13.63
N SER A 31 -1.14 0.85 14.71
CA SER A 31 -0.85 -0.07 15.81
C SER A 31 -1.20 -1.50 15.40
N GLY A 32 -0.17 -2.33 15.19
CA GLY A 32 -0.36 -3.72 14.79
C GLY A 32 0.88 -4.31 14.11
N THR A 33 0.70 -5.47 13.49
CA THR A 33 1.74 -6.10 12.66
C THR A 33 1.89 -5.38 11.33
N GLY A 34 2.99 -5.65 10.60
CA GLY A 34 3.16 -5.15 9.22
C GLY A 34 2.01 -5.58 8.29
N SER A 35 1.46 -6.78 8.49
CA SER A 35 0.27 -7.25 7.74
C SER A 35 -0.98 -6.40 8.03
N ALA A 36 -1.17 -5.98 9.28
CA ALA A 36 -2.28 -5.09 9.64
C ALA A 36 -2.12 -3.70 8.97
N GLY A 37 -0.89 -3.17 8.91
CA GLY A 37 -0.59 -1.92 8.20
C GLY A 37 -0.86 -2.02 6.70
N MET A 38 -0.43 -3.13 6.08
CA MET A 38 -0.68 -3.42 4.66
C MET A 38 -2.19 -3.50 4.37
N GLU A 39 -2.94 -4.25 5.16
CA GLU A 39 -4.40 -4.37 5.00
C GLU A 39 -5.09 -3.03 5.22
N THR A 40 -4.68 -2.26 6.23
CA THR A 40 -5.20 -0.91 6.48
C THR A 40 -5.04 -0.01 5.26
N ALA A 41 -3.88 0.00 4.62
CA ALA A 41 -3.67 0.79 3.41
C ALA A 41 -4.62 0.35 2.29
N LEU A 42 -4.67 -0.93 1.97
CA LEU A 42 -5.47 -1.44 0.85
C LEU A 42 -6.97 -1.20 1.05
N VAL A 43 -7.54 -1.52 2.22
CA VAL A 43 -8.98 -1.37 2.48
C VAL A 43 -9.44 0.08 2.57
N ASN A 44 -8.54 1.02 2.81
CA ASN A 44 -8.87 2.45 2.85
C ASN A 44 -8.69 3.17 1.52
N PHE A 45 -7.92 2.60 0.58
CA PHE A 45 -7.65 3.25 -0.72
C PHE A 45 -8.34 2.57 -1.90
N ILE A 46 -8.85 1.35 -1.74
CA ILE A 46 -9.50 0.61 -2.82
C ILE A 46 -11.01 0.72 -2.68
N GLU A 47 -11.67 1.22 -3.72
CA GLU A 47 -13.12 1.20 -3.87
C GLU A 47 -13.54 0.11 -4.86
N PRO A 48 -14.77 -0.42 -4.76
CA PRO A 48 -15.28 -1.39 -5.73
C PRO A 48 -15.20 -0.87 -7.17
N GLY A 49 -14.57 -1.63 -8.05
CA GLY A 49 -14.36 -1.27 -9.46
C GLY A 49 -13.05 -0.52 -9.74
N ASP A 50 -12.26 -0.20 -8.73
CA ASP A 50 -10.91 0.34 -8.94
C ASP A 50 -10.00 -0.70 -9.59
N ARG A 51 -9.25 -0.27 -10.61
CA ARG A 51 -8.22 -1.12 -11.23
C ARG A 51 -6.94 -1.07 -10.38
N VAL A 52 -6.54 -2.21 -9.86
CA VAL A 52 -5.39 -2.33 -8.94
C VAL A 52 -4.38 -3.31 -9.49
N LEU A 53 -3.16 -2.83 -9.70
CA LEU A 53 -2.02 -3.66 -10.09
C LEU A 53 -1.27 -4.13 -8.85
N VAL A 54 -1.11 -5.44 -8.72
CA VAL A 54 -0.32 -6.06 -7.66
C VAL A 54 0.89 -6.79 -8.27
N CYS A 55 2.07 -6.43 -7.80
CA CYS A 55 3.31 -7.13 -8.13
C CYS A 55 3.52 -8.28 -7.13
N VAL A 56 3.48 -9.52 -7.62
CA VAL A 56 3.57 -10.72 -6.78
C VAL A 56 4.89 -11.43 -7.03
N ASN A 57 5.80 -11.38 -6.06
CA ASN A 57 7.04 -12.14 -6.06
C ASN A 57 7.29 -12.86 -4.72
N GLY A 58 6.22 -13.13 -3.98
CA GLY A 58 6.26 -13.78 -2.68
C GLY A 58 4.89 -13.78 -1.99
N LEU A 59 4.85 -14.31 -0.78
CA LEU A 59 3.64 -14.50 0.01
C LEU A 59 2.85 -13.19 0.25
N PHE A 60 3.54 -12.09 0.55
CA PHE A 60 2.87 -10.82 0.84
C PHE A 60 2.17 -10.24 -0.39
N GLY A 61 2.77 -10.37 -1.59
CA GLY A 61 2.12 -10.01 -2.84
C GLY A 61 0.83 -10.81 -3.07
N THR A 62 0.86 -12.11 -2.83
CA THR A 62 -0.32 -12.99 -2.91
C THR A 62 -1.43 -12.53 -1.94
N ARG A 63 -1.06 -12.15 -0.70
CA ARG A 63 -2.03 -11.61 0.27
C ARG A 63 -2.60 -10.27 -0.15
N MET A 64 -1.80 -9.38 -0.74
CA MET A 64 -2.30 -8.11 -1.27
C MET A 64 -3.32 -8.35 -2.38
N ALA A 65 -3.05 -9.27 -3.30
CA ALA A 65 -3.99 -9.63 -4.36
C ALA A 65 -5.35 -10.11 -3.80
N ASP A 66 -5.33 -11.01 -2.80
CA ASP A 66 -6.55 -11.47 -2.11
C ASP A 66 -7.33 -10.31 -1.43
N ILE A 67 -6.62 -9.34 -0.84
CA ILE A 67 -7.29 -8.18 -0.22
C ILE A 67 -7.94 -7.30 -1.30
N VAL A 68 -7.28 -7.07 -2.42
CA VAL A 68 -7.83 -6.30 -3.55
C VAL A 68 -9.14 -6.90 -4.03
N GLU A 69 -9.17 -8.22 -4.27
CA GLU A 69 -10.39 -8.92 -4.68
C GLU A 69 -11.51 -8.81 -3.64
N ARG A 70 -11.18 -8.96 -2.35
CA ARG A 70 -12.16 -8.81 -1.26
C ARG A 70 -12.71 -7.39 -1.13
N CYS A 71 -11.93 -6.38 -1.49
CA CYS A 71 -12.39 -4.99 -1.55
C CYS A 71 -13.25 -4.70 -2.79
N GLY A 72 -13.38 -5.64 -3.73
CA GLY A 72 -14.12 -5.47 -4.98
C GLY A 72 -13.33 -4.72 -6.05
N GLY A 73 -12.02 -4.60 -5.92
CA GLY A 73 -11.14 -4.04 -6.93
C GLY A 73 -10.98 -4.98 -8.14
N GLU A 74 -10.76 -4.39 -9.31
CA GLU A 74 -10.38 -5.12 -10.53
C GLU A 74 -8.88 -5.40 -10.48
N LEU A 75 -8.53 -6.63 -10.10
CA LEU A 75 -7.15 -7.05 -9.89
C LEU A 75 -6.42 -7.32 -11.20
N GLU A 76 -5.26 -6.69 -11.38
CA GLU A 76 -4.24 -7.09 -12.35
C GLU A 76 -2.98 -7.55 -11.60
N VAL A 77 -2.37 -8.65 -12.05
CA VAL A 77 -1.19 -9.22 -11.39
C VAL A 77 0.00 -9.27 -12.34
N ILE A 78 1.16 -8.81 -11.85
CA ILE A 78 2.45 -9.14 -12.43
C ILE A 78 3.11 -10.18 -11.52
N GLU A 79 3.25 -11.40 -12.02
CA GLU A 79 3.98 -12.44 -11.30
C GLU A 79 5.47 -12.38 -11.63
N GLY A 80 6.28 -12.40 -10.59
CA GLY A 80 7.73 -12.54 -10.66
C GLY A 80 8.21 -13.80 -9.97
N GLU A 81 9.43 -14.19 -10.27
CA GLU A 81 10.08 -15.29 -9.57
C GLU A 81 10.30 -14.90 -8.10
N TRP A 82 9.95 -15.80 -7.17
CA TRP A 82 10.12 -15.57 -5.74
C TRP A 82 11.59 -15.29 -5.39
N GLY A 83 11.79 -14.23 -4.60
CA GLY A 83 13.12 -13.77 -4.22
C GLY A 83 13.83 -12.87 -5.25
N LYS A 84 13.19 -12.58 -6.39
CA LYS A 84 13.67 -11.61 -7.38
C LYS A 84 12.79 -10.37 -7.43
N ILE A 85 13.36 -9.28 -7.93
CA ILE A 85 12.61 -8.04 -8.14
C ILE A 85 11.64 -8.17 -9.32
N ILE A 86 10.57 -7.40 -9.27
CA ILE A 86 9.72 -7.15 -10.45
C ILE A 86 10.36 -5.99 -11.23
N GLU A 87 10.67 -6.21 -12.49
CA GLU A 87 11.30 -5.18 -13.33
C GLU A 87 10.35 -4.00 -13.58
N PRO A 88 10.80 -2.75 -13.41
CA PRO A 88 9.97 -1.56 -13.64
C PRO A 88 9.31 -1.51 -15.02
N ASP A 89 10.02 -1.99 -16.05
CA ASP A 89 9.50 -2.06 -17.41
C ASP A 89 8.25 -2.94 -17.55
N ALA A 90 8.09 -3.94 -16.68
CA ALA A 90 6.87 -4.76 -16.67
C ALA A 90 5.67 -3.95 -16.18
N VAL A 91 5.88 -3.08 -15.20
CA VAL A 91 4.87 -2.16 -14.68
C VAL A 91 4.52 -1.11 -15.72
N GLU A 92 5.51 -0.45 -16.32
CA GLU A 92 5.31 0.57 -17.35
C GLU A 92 4.52 0.06 -18.55
N ARG A 93 4.79 -1.15 -19.00
CA ARG A 93 4.04 -1.77 -20.12
C ARG A 93 2.55 -1.91 -19.84
N LEU A 94 2.15 -2.15 -18.60
CA LEU A 94 0.75 -2.23 -18.20
C LEU A 94 0.13 -0.83 -18.04
N PHE A 95 0.85 0.12 -17.45
CA PHE A 95 0.41 1.52 -17.40
C PHE A 95 0.20 2.11 -18.80
N GLY A 96 1.07 1.80 -19.77
CA GLY A 96 0.95 2.24 -21.15
C GLY A 96 -0.26 1.65 -21.91
N ARG A 97 -0.83 0.55 -21.43
CA ARG A 97 -2.00 -0.13 -22.03
C ARG A 97 -3.36 0.33 -21.49
N GLY A 98 -3.40 1.38 -20.66
CA GLY A 98 -4.67 1.95 -20.24
C GLY A 98 -4.95 2.01 -18.74
N LEU A 99 -3.94 1.94 -17.88
CA LEU A 99 -4.03 2.41 -16.50
C LEU A 99 -4.01 3.96 -16.46
N ARG A 100 -4.55 4.60 -17.46
CA ARG A 100 -4.81 6.04 -17.42
C ARG A 100 -6.15 6.27 -16.74
N ARG A 101 -6.07 6.60 -15.42
CA ARG A 101 -7.11 7.20 -14.56
C ARG A 101 -8.48 6.56 -14.63
#